data_16b1820472a8447c412ac5fb8b8a168f
#
_entry.id   16b1820472a8447c412ac5fb8b8a168f
#
_cell.length_a   1.000
_cell.length_b   1.000
_cell.length_c   1.000
_cell.angle_alpha   90.00
_cell.angle_beta   90.00
_cell.angle_gamma   90.00
#
_symmetry.space_group_name_H-M   'P 1'
#
loop_
_entity.id
_entity.type
_entity.pdbx_description
1 polymer ?
#
loop_
_entity_poly.entity_id
_entity_poly.type
_entity_poly.pdbx_seq_one_letter_code
_entity_poly.pdbx_strand_id
1 'polypeptide(L)'
;ATNQSGIARGYYKESEFFKLCDYMLKEFTKQGIKIDKIYHCPHLEGCECRKPKAGMLLKAKDEFNLDMKNSIFIGDNLSDMQAGLNANIGTLILVNEEKKEGDFFRQFKNLKEILSFFKEKDI
;
A
#
# COMPACT_ATOMS: atom_id res chain seq x y z
N ALA A 1 3.38 0.15 -0.52
CA ALA A 1 3.82 0.79 0.72
C ALA A 1 3.51 -0.12 1.90
N THR A 2 4.49 -0.40 2.72
CA THR A 2 4.32 -1.35 3.83
C THR A 2 4.99 -0.86 5.12
N ASN A 3 4.27 -0.98 6.25
CA ASN A 3 4.85 -0.78 7.56
C ASN A 3 5.63 -2.04 7.95
N GLN A 4 6.89 -1.87 8.38
CA GLN A 4 7.79 -2.95 8.77
C GLN A 4 8.41 -2.66 10.13
N SER A 5 7.59 -2.38 11.13
CA SER A 5 8.03 -2.06 12.49
C SER A 5 8.77 -3.22 13.18
N GLY A 6 8.63 -4.45 12.67
CA GLY A 6 9.39 -5.60 13.15
C GLY A 6 10.90 -5.39 13.08
N ILE A 7 11.37 -4.55 12.14
CA ILE A 7 12.78 -4.18 12.05
C ILE A 7 13.19 -3.38 13.29
N ALA A 8 12.44 -2.35 13.64
CA ALA A 8 12.71 -1.53 14.84
C ALA A 8 12.53 -2.34 16.13
N ARG A 9 11.63 -3.34 16.13
CA ARG A 9 11.40 -4.22 17.28
C ARG A 9 12.46 -5.31 17.44
N GLY A 10 13.37 -5.45 16.46
CA GLY A 10 14.42 -6.46 16.50
C GLY A 10 13.96 -7.87 16.14
N TYR A 11 12.78 -8.01 15.51
CA TYR A 11 12.25 -9.32 15.13
C TYR A 11 12.96 -9.90 13.90
N TYR A 12 13.46 -9.02 13.02
CA TYR A 12 14.24 -9.38 11.84
C TYR A 12 15.03 -8.16 11.38
N LYS A 13 16.04 -8.41 10.56
CA LYS A 13 16.90 -7.34 10.04
C LYS A 13 16.32 -6.76 8.76
N GLU A 14 16.63 -5.49 8.47
CA GLU A 14 16.25 -4.84 7.23
C GLU A 14 16.79 -5.59 6.01
N SER A 15 18.00 -6.16 6.11
CA SER A 15 18.59 -6.99 5.04
C SER A 15 17.74 -8.23 4.74
N GLU A 16 17.10 -8.82 5.74
CA GLU A 16 16.20 -9.96 5.56
C GLU A 16 14.93 -9.52 4.82
N PHE A 17 14.40 -8.34 5.16
CA PHE A 17 13.26 -7.75 4.45
C PHE A 17 13.61 -7.50 2.98
N PHE A 18 14.79 -6.98 2.68
CA PHE A 18 15.21 -6.74 1.30
C PHE A 18 15.32 -8.04 0.48
N LYS A 19 15.77 -9.13 1.10
CA LYS A 19 15.80 -10.46 0.43
C LYS A 19 14.37 -10.92 0.08
N LEU A 20 13.44 -10.71 0.98
CA LEU A 20 12.02 -11.04 0.71
C LEU A 20 11.46 -10.20 -0.43
N CYS A 21 11.80 -8.90 -0.48
CA CYS A 21 11.39 -8.02 -1.57
C CYS A 21 11.94 -8.50 -2.92
N ASP A 22 13.22 -8.88 -2.96
CA ASP A 22 13.83 -9.40 -4.19
C ASP A 22 13.14 -10.66 -4.67
N TYR A 23 12.83 -11.58 -3.77
CA TYR A 23 12.08 -12.79 -4.09
C TYR A 23 10.70 -12.45 -4.67
N MET A 24 9.98 -11.55 -4.01
CA MET A 24 8.66 -11.13 -4.44
C MET A 24 8.68 -10.49 -5.83
N LEU A 25 9.62 -9.59 -6.07
CA LEU A 25 9.76 -8.92 -7.37
C LEU A 25 10.04 -9.92 -8.49
N LYS A 26 10.90 -10.92 -8.23
CA LYS A 26 11.19 -11.99 -9.20
C LYS A 26 9.96 -12.82 -9.51
N GLU A 27 9.17 -13.16 -8.49
CA GLU A 27 7.95 -13.94 -8.69
C GLU A 27 6.92 -13.17 -9.52
N PHE A 28 6.73 -11.87 -9.24
CA PHE A 28 5.84 -11.03 -10.04
C PHE A 28 6.33 -10.91 -11.48
N THR A 29 7.63 -10.74 -11.69
CA THR A 29 8.22 -10.64 -13.03
C THR A 29 7.96 -11.90 -13.84
N LYS A 30 8.05 -13.09 -13.22
CA LYS A 30 7.72 -14.37 -13.88
C LYS A 30 6.28 -14.41 -14.39
N GLN A 31 5.38 -13.70 -13.74
CA GLN A 31 3.96 -13.62 -14.12
C GLN A 31 3.68 -12.44 -15.08
N GLY A 32 4.71 -11.75 -15.54
CA GLY A 32 4.55 -10.59 -16.43
C GLY A 32 4.05 -9.33 -15.72
N ILE A 33 4.18 -9.27 -14.40
CA ILE A 33 3.74 -8.13 -13.59
C ILE A 33 4.96 -7.29 -13.21
N LYS A 34 4.90 -6.00 -13.53
CA LYS A 34 5.95 -5.05 -13.17
C LYS A 34 5.53 -4.28 -11.91
N ILE A 35 6.37 -4.39 -10.87
CA ILE A 35 6.28 -3.56 -9.67
C ILE A 35 7.37 -2.51 -9.79
N ASP A 36 7.00 -1.23 -9.83
CA ASP A 36 7.96 -0.16 -10.05
C ASP A 36 8.86 0.08 -8.84
N LYS A 37 8.29 0.03 -7.63
CA LYS A 37 9.08 0.20 -6.42
C LYS A 37 8.31 -0.26 -5.18
N ILE A 38 9.05 -0.70 -4.17
CA ILE A 38 8.52 -1.03 -2.84
C ILE A 38 8.99 0.06 -1.87
N TYR A 39 8.02 0.68 -1.16
CA TYR A 39 8.30 1.61 -0.07
C TYR A 39 7.99 0.94 1.25
N HIS A 40 8.91 1.03 2.19
CA HIS A 40 8.72 0.47 3.53
C HIS A 40 9.05 1.48 4.61
N CYS A 41 8.42 1.32 5.77
CA CYS A 41 8.74 2.09 6.97
C CYS A 41 9.25 1.11 8.04
N PRO A 42 10.55 1.15 8.37
CA PRO A 42 11.12 0.24 9.37
C PRO A 42 10.92 0.72 10.80
N HIS A 43 10.31 1.88 11.00
CA HIS A 43 10.20 2.53 12.30
C HIS A 43 8.96 2.07 13.06
N LEU A 44 9.02 2.12 14.39
CA LEU A 44 7.86 1.89 15.24
C LEU A 44 7.07 3.18 15.45
N GLU A 45 7.77 4.29 15.69
CA GLU A 45 7.19 5.61 15.92
C GLU A 45 8.20 6.71 15.62
N GLY A 46 7.79 7.97 15.72
CA GLY A 46 8.70 9.11 15.57
C GLY A 46 9.13 9.41 14.14
N CYS A 47 8.40 8.90 13.14
CA CYS A 47 8.71 9.13 11.72
C CYS A 47 7.51 9.69 10.98
N GLU A 48 7.72 10.11 9.73
CA GLU A 48 6.65 10.56 8.84
C GLU A 48 6.20 9.46 7.85
N CYS A 49 6.88 8.32 7.81
CA CYS A 49 6.59 7.26 6.83
C CYS A 49 5.59 6.23 7.30
N ARG A 50 5.45 5.98 8.62
CA ARG A 50 4.55 4.95 9.14
C ARG A 50 3.09 5.37 8.93
N LYS A 51 2.32 4.53 8.23
CA LYS A 51 0.87 4.74 8.10
C LYS A 51 0.21 4.78 9.49
N PRO A 52 -0.73 5.68 9.73
CA PRO A 52 -1.53 6.47 8.80
C PRO A 52 -0.87 7.73 8.23
N LYS A 53 0.39 7.99 8.52
CA LYS A 53 1.11 9.11 7.92
C LYS A 53 1.37 8.83 6.44
N ALA A 54 1.44 9.89 5.63
CA ALA A 54 1.50 9.80 4.18
C ALA A 54 2.91 9.77 3.60
N GLY A 55 3.95 9.72 4.44
CA GLY A 55 5.34 9.88 3.98
C GLY A 55 5.76 8.97 2.84
N MET A 56 5.43 7.66 2.92
CA MET A 56 5.76 6.72 1.86
C MET A 56 5.05 7.06 0.54
N LEU A 57 3.77 7.44 0.62
CA LEU A 57 2.96 7.76 -0.55
C LEU A 57 3.42 9.07 -1.19
N LEU A 58 3.76 10.06 -0.39
CA LEU A 58 4.28 11.35 -0.89
C LEU A 58 5.66 11.18 -1.52
N LYS A 59 6.49 10.29 -0.99
CA LYS A 59 7.78 9.96 -1.59
C LYS A 59 7.59 9.32 -2.96
N ALA A 60 6.65 8.40 -3.09
CA ALA A 60 6.31 7.79 -4.38
C ALA A 60 5.81 8.85 -5.37
N LYS A 61 4.96 9.76 -4.92
CA LYS A 61 4.46 10.87 -5.73
C LYS A 61 5.62 11.68 -6.33
N ASP A 62 6.59 12.05 -5.50
CA ASP A 62 7.73 12.87 -5.93
C ASP A 62 8.65 12.10 -6.88
N GLU A 63 8.95 10.84 -6.59
CA GLU A 63 9.86 10.04 -7.40
C GLU A 63 9.30 9.70 -8.78
N PHE A 64 8.01 9.44 -8.88
CA PHE A 64 7.36 9.01 -10.12
C PHE A 64 6.44 10.07 -10.74
N ASN A 65 6.38 11.26 -10.15
CA ASN A 65 5.50 12.34 -10.60
C ASN A 65 4.05 11.86 -10.76
N LEU A 66 3.53 11.23 -9.71
CA LEU A 66 2.20 10.60 -9.75
C LEU A 66 1.08 11.65 -9.69
N ASP A 67 0.04 11.42 -10.48
CA ASP A 67 -1.21 12.14 -10.37
C ASP A 67 -2.06 11.48 -9.26
N MET A 68 -1.96 12.01 -8.06
CA MET A 68 -2.60 11.42 -6.88
C MET A 68 -4.12 11.36 -6.99
N LYS A 69 -4.72 12.38 -7.58
CA LYS A 69 -6.18 12.45 -7.75
C LYS A 69 -6.70 11.29 -8.62
N ASN A 70 -5.92 10.86 -9.59
CA ASN A 70 -6.25 9.76 -10.50
C ASN A 70 -5.56 8.46 -10.14
N SER A 71 -4.93 8.40 -8.96
CA SER A 71 -4.29 7.18 -8.46
C SER A 71 -5.27 6.38 -7.61
N ILE A 72 -4.98 5.07 -7.49
CA ILE A 72 -5.76 4.13 -6.69
C ILE A 72 -4.83 3.58 -5.61
N PHE A 73 -5.30 3.56 -4.35
CA PHE A 73 -4.58 2.95 -3.24
C PHE A 73 -5.41 1.82 -2.64
N ILE A 74 -4.83 0.64 -2.58
CA ILE A 74 -5.48 -0.56 -2.04
C ILE A 74 -4.72 -0.96 -0.78
N GLY A 75 -5.43 -1.16 0.31
CA GLY A 75 -4.85 -1.58 1.58
C GLY A 75 -5.81 -2.43 2.39
N ASP A 76 -5.30 -3.07 3.43
CA ASP A 76 -6.07 -3.99 4.27
C ASP A 76 -6.44 -3.42 5.64
N ASN A 77 -6.00 -2.23 5.97
CA ASN A 77 -6.25 -1.57 7.25
C ASN A 77 -6.80 -0.16 7.08
N LEU A 78 -7.53 0.32 8.10
CA LEU A 78 -8.00 1.71 8.13
C LEU A 78 -6.83 2.70 8.12
N SER A 79 -5.67 2.34 8.67
CA SER A 79 -4.48 3.18 8.62
C SER A 79 -4.00 3.39 7.19
N ASP A 80 -4.17 2.41 6.31
CA ASP A 80 -3.88 2.57 4.87
C ASP A 80 -4.82 3.60 4.26
N MET A 81 -6.10 3.50 4.56
CA MET A 81 -7.11 4.42 4.01
C MET A 81 -6.84 5.85 4.48
N GLN A 82 -6.48 6.03 5.74
CA GLN A 82 -6.15 7.35 6.27
C GLN A 82 -4.88 7.91 5.62
N ALA A 83 -3.86 7.06 5.40
CA ALA A 83 -2.64 7.48 4.70
C ALA A 83 -2.95 7.94 3.27
N GLY A 84 -3.79 7.20 2.56
CA GLY A 84 -4.24 7.57 1.22
C GLY A 84 -5.01 8.88 1.19
N LEU A 85 -5.88 9.09 2.15
CA LEU A 85 -6.61 10.36 2.30
C LEU A 85 -5.65 11.51 2.55
N ASN A 86 -4.69 11.32 3.46
CA ASN A 86 -3.68 12.33 3.78
C ASN A 86 -2.77 12.65 2.58
N ALA A 87 -2.60 11.72 1.66
CA ALA A 87 -1.82 11.91 0.43
C ALA A 87 -2.67 12.40 -0.74
N ASN A 88 -3.96 12.69 -0.54
CA ASN A 88 -4.89 13.16 -1.56
C ASN A 88 -5.09 12.18 -2.71
N ILE A 89 -5.02 10.88 -2.44
CA ILE A 89 -5.31 9.84 -3.45
C ILE A 89 -6.81 9.81 -3.74
N GLY A 90 -7.15 9.81 -5.03
CA GLY A 90 -8.53 9.95 -5.48
C GLY A 90 -9.42 8.74 -5.23
N THR A 91 -8.87 7.53 -5.26
CA THR A 91 -9.64 6.29 -5.04
C THR A 91 -8.96 5.45 -3.97
N LEU A 92 -9.70 5.17 -2.89
CA LEU A 92 -9.23 4.40 -1.76
C LEU A 92 -10.06 3.12 -1.65
N ILE A 93 -9.40 1.97 -1.63
CA ILE A 93 -10.05 0.66 -1.59
C ILE A 93 -9.51 -0.13 -0.39
N LEU A 94 -10.43 -0.51 0.49
CA LEU A 94 -10.13 -1.35 1.65
C LEU A 94 -10.48 -2.81 1.34
N VAL A 95 -9.53 -3.71 1.58
CA VAL A 95 -9.73 -5.16 1.48
C VAL A 95 -9.76 -5.72 2.88
N ASN A 96 -10.93 -6.11 3.36
CA ASN A 96 -11.06 -6.69 4.69
C ASN A 96 -12.39 -7.44 4.77
N GLU A 97 -12.38 -8.65 5.34
CA GLU A 97 -13.60 -9.43 5.54
C GLU A 97 -14.49 -8.80 6.60
N GLU A 98 -13.91 -8.19 7.61
CA GLU A 98 -14.63 -7.49 8.66
C GLU A 98 -14.99 -6.08 8.20
N LYS A 99 -16.29 -5.75 8.24
CA LYS A 99 -16.75 -4.44 7.81
C LYS A 99 -16.20 -3.35 8.72
N LYS A 100 -15.61 -2.32 8.11
CA LYS A 100 -15.05 -1.16 8.81
C LYS A 100 -15.90 0.08 8.55
N GLU A 101 -15.98 0.94 9.55
CA GLU A 101 -16.71 2.21 9.45
C GLU A 101 -15.89 3.26 8.70
N GLY A 102 -16.55 3.95 7.78
CA GLY A 102 -15.96 5.07 7.04
C GLY A 102 -16.67 5.27 5.71
N ASP A 103 -16.68 6.50 5.23
CA ASP A 103 -17.35 6.89 3.99
C ASP A 103 -16.39 7.37 2.89
N PHE A 104 -15.11 7.49 3.22
CA PHE A 104 -14.09 8.00 2.28
C PHE A 104 -13.36 6.92 1.50
N PHE A 105 -13.74 5.66 1.68
CA PHE A 105 -13.16 4.52 0.97
C PHE A 105 -14.25 3.55 0.55
N ARG A 106 -13.93 2.71 -0.43
CA ARG A 106 -14.78 1.60 -0.84
C ARG A 106 -14.20 0.30 -0.27
N GLN A 107 -15.06 -0.56 0.30
CA GLN A 107 -14.62 -1.81 0.89
C GLN A 107 -15.04 -3.01 0.09
N PHE A 108 -14.12 -3.99 -0.03
CA PHE A 108 -14.36 -5.31 -0.59
C PHE A 108 -13.84 -6.37 0.38
N LYS A 109 -14.42 -7.57 0.34
CA LYS A 109 -14.01 -8.66 1.23
C LYS A 109 -12.67 -9.25 0.84
N ASN A 110 -12.35 -9.32 -0.47
CA ASN A 110 -11.15 -9.95 -0.98
C ASN A 110 -10.73 -9.35 -2.32
N LEU A 111 -9.54 -9.73 -2.77
CA LEU A 111 -8.98 -9.23 -4.04
C LEU A 111 -9.79 -9.68 -5.26
N LYS A 112 -10.45 -10.84 -5.19
CA LYS A 112 -11.28 -11.34 -6.29
C LYS A 112 -12.45 -10.41 -6.57
N GLU A 113 -13.09 -9.89 -5.52
CA GLU A 113 -14.19 -8.92 -5.68
C GLU A 113 -13.68 -7.62 -6.31
N ILE A 114 -12.48 -7.16 -5.94
CA ILE A 114 -11.85 -5.97 -6.52
C ILE A 114 -11.60 -6.20 -8.01
N LEU A 115 -11.09 -7.36 -8.38
CA LEU A 115 -10.84 -7.71 -9.78
C LEU A 115 -12.14 -7.63 -10.60
N SER A 116 -13.23 -8.18 -10.09
CA SER A 116 -14.54 -8.11 -10.73
C SER A 116 -15.01 -6.66 -10.90
N PHE A 117 -14.85 -5.86 -9.87
CA PHE A 117 -15.19 -4.43 -9.91
C PHE A 117 -14.43 -3.69 -11.02
N PHE A 118 -13.12 -3.91 -11.15
CA PHE A 118 -12.33 -3.26 -12.19
C PHE A 118 -12.70 -3.76 -13.60
N LYS A 119 -13.01 -5.03 -13.76
CA LYS A 119 -13.46 -5.58 -15.04
C LYS A 119 -14.78 -4.95 -15.48
N GLU A 120 -15.72 -4.75 -14.57
CA GLU A 120 -17.00 -4.10 -14.85
C GLU A 120 -16.82 -2.62 -15.23
N LYS A 121 -15.82 -1.96 -14.66
CA LYS A 121 -15.52 -0.55 -14.95
C LYS A 121 -14.65 -0.36 -16.19
N ASP A 122 -14.22 -1.44 -16.82
CA ASP A 122 -13.34 -1.41 -17.99
C ASP A 122 -12.04 -0.62 -17.72
N ILE A 123 -11.48 -0.85 -16.55
CA ILE A 123 -10.25 -0.19 -16.09
C ILE A 123 -9.05 -1.10 -16.32
#